data_9742ccf2ae5434e6a4cc36eda12f6c1f
#
_entry.id   9742ccf2ae5434e6a4cc36eda12f6c1f
#
_cell.length_a   1.000
_cell.length_b   1.000
_cell.length_c   1.000
_cell.angle_alpha   90.00
_cell.angle_beta   90.00
_cell.angle_gamma   90.00
#
_symmetry.space_group_name_H-M   'P 1'
#
loop_
_entity.id
_entity.type
_entity.pdbx_description
1 polymer ?
#
loop_
_entity_poly.entity_id
_entity_poly.type
_entity_poly.pdbx_seq_one_letter_code
_entity_poly.pdbx_strand_id
1 'polypeptide(L)'
;LFDDRYEESLPLLEAMVYRFPEKKSYHRQLAALYAELKREDDSFYIQQIMYSKDMLEKHAELLRLAQLYLYYEVPYKAALILEKELEAERIKDEEKNWEQLANAWLSAREWKKAIPPLTKAAEMSEDGGLFLRLGQTYMQEEDWKNAEKNIRYAIKKGDLDNPGRAWLLLGITRNKKGIKFENSALFAFKRSTGYDDMEADARRWVKVIEAKQARREADRLAAEAAEAELADDTIYFN
;
A
#
# COMPACT_ATOMS: atom_id res chain seq x y z
N LEU A 1 -9.58 38.58 23.55
CA LEU A 1 -8.45 39.14 24.38
C LEU A 1 -7.11 38.40 24.21
N PHE A 2 -7.07 37.11 23.91
CA PHE A 2 -5.83 36.38 23.58
C PHE A 2 -5.52 36.48 22.09
N ASP A 3 -6.52 36.40 21.21
CA ASP A 3 -6.39 36.50 19.75
C ASP A 3 -5.83 37.86 19.31
N ASP A 4 -6.26 38.97 19.94
CA ASP A 4 -5.82 40.31 19.60
C ASP A 4 -4.28 40.47 19.76
N ARG A 5 -3.70 39.88 20.81
CA ARG A 5 -2.23 39.95 21.03
C ARG A 5 -1.45 39.06 20.05
N TYR A 6 -2.03 38.02 19.54
CA TYR A 6 -1.39 37.19 18.52
C TYR A 6 -1.39 37.91 17.17
N GLU A 7 -2.48 38.55 16.80
CA GLU A 7 -2.56 39.38 15.59
C GLU A 7 -1.58 40.56 15.61
N GLU A 8 -1.46 41.25 16.76
CA GLU A 8 -0.49 42.37 16.94
C GLU A 8 0.97 41.91 16.84
N SER A 9 1.31 40.68 17.28
CA SER A 9 2.67 40.16 17.24
C SER A 9 3.08 39.58 15.88
N LEU A 10 2.14 39.29 15.00
CA LEU A 10 2.40 38.66 13.71
C LEU A 10 3.32 39.50 12.81
N PRO A 11 3.07 40.80 12.54
CA PRO A 11 3.93 41.61 11.68
C PRO A 11 5.38 41.72 12.23
N LEU A 12 5.53 41.72 13.56
CA LEU A 12 6.84 41.77 14.19
C LEU A 12 7.62 40.47 13.93
N LEU A 13 6.99 39.30 14.11
CA LEU A 13 7.63 38.01 13.86
C LEU A 13 7.95 37.79 12.38
N GLU A 14 7.10 38.24 11.47
CA GLU A 14 7.37 38.22 10.02
C GLU A 14 8.60 39.07 9.70
N ALA A 15 8.69 40.30 10.25
CA ALA A 15 9.84 41.18 10.08
C ALA A 15 11.13 40.58 10.70
N MET A 16 11.01 39.86 11.84
CA MET A 16 12.15 39.18 12.46
C MET A 16 12.66 38.03 11.63
N VAL A 17 11.77 37.20 11.05
CA VAL A 17 12.14 36.12 10.13
C VAL A 17 12.78 36.66 8.87
N TYR A 18 12.26 37.74 8.31
CA TYR A 18 12.85 38.43 7.16
C TYR A 18 14.25 38.98 7.46
N ARG A 19 14.40 39.65 8.62
CA ARG A 19 15.67 40.28 9.02
C ARG A 19 16.74 39.30 9.47
N PHE A 20 16.31 38.18 10.05
CA PHE A 20 17.17 37.13 10.61
C PHE A 20 16.80 35.75 10.10
N PRO A 21 16.95 35.49 8.78
CA PRO A 21 16.48 34.27 8.14
C PRO A 21 17.15 32.97 8.62
N GLU A 22 18.29 33.08 9.35
CA GLU A 22 19.02 31.96 9.94
C GLU A 22 18.56 31.64 11.38
N LYS A 23 17.68 32.45 11.97
CA LYS A 23 17.22 32.27 13.34
C LYS A 23 16.05 31.29 13.38
N LYS A 24 16.35 29.98 13.56
CA LYS A 24 15.40 28.88 13.70
C LYS A 24 14.26 29.15 14.71
N SER A 25 14.59 29.84 15.84
CA SER A 25 13.60 30.16 16.87
C SER A 25 12.49 31.08 16.35
N TYR A 26 12.79 32.02 15.48
CA TYR A 26 11.79 32.93 14.92
C TYR A 26 10.86 32.22 13.95
N HIS A 27 11.39 31.33 13.09
CA HIS A 27 10.56 30.50 12.21
C HIS A 27 9.62 29.60 13.03
N ARG A 28 10.13 28.97 14.12
CA ARG A 28 9.27 28.14 14.99
C ARG A 28 8.16 28.96 15.64
N GLN A 29 8.48 30.14 16.15
CA GLN A 29 7.49 31.02 16.75
C GLN A 29 6.46 31.49 15.72
N LEU A 30 6.90 31.84 14.51
CA LEU A 30 6.01 32.26 13.43
C LEU A 30 5.10 31.12 12.98
N ALA A 31 5.62 29.90 12.81
CA ALA A 31 4.81 28.73 12.48
C ALA A 31 3.76 28.40 13.56
N ALA A 32 4.15 28.53 14.84
CA ALA A 32 3.24 28.33 15.96
C ALA A 32 2.18 29.42 16.02
N LEU A 33 2.56 30.69 15.80
CA LEU A 33 1.63 31.81 15.78
C LEU A 33 0.60 31.69 14.65
N TYR A 34 1.02 31.30 13.45
CA TYR A 34 0.07 31.01 12.36
C TYR A 34 -0.90 29.88 12.71
N ALA A 35 -0.43 28.83 13.38
CA ALA A 35 -1.30 27.75 13.82
C ALA A 35 -2.34 28.20 14.87
N GLU A 36 -1.93 29.03 15.85
CA GLU A 36 -2.83 29.62 16.84
C GLU A 36 -3.91 30.52 16.19
N LEU A 37 -3.52 31.27 15.16
CA LEU A 37 -4.41 32.12 14.36
C LEU A 37 -5.26 31.31 13.34
N LYS A 38 -5.21 29.97 13.36
CA LYS A 38 -5.87 29.06 12.41
C LYS A 38 -5.47 29.30 10.94
N ARG A 39 -4.30 29.88 10.73
CA ARG A 39 -3.67 30.07 9.42
C ARG A 39 -2.77 28.86 9.12
N GLU A 40 -3.37 27.70 8.96
CA GLU A 40 -2.67 26.42 8.84
C GLU A 40 -1.75 26.35 7.61
N ASP A 41 -2.20 26.92 6.48
CA ASP A 41 -1.42 26.97 5.23
C ASP A 41 -0.11 27.77 5.41
N ASP A 42 -0.19 28.92 6.10
CA ASP A 42 0.99 29.74 6.37
C ASP A 42 1.94 29.04 7.35
N SER A 43 1.40 28.39 8.37
CA SER A 43 2.18 27.56 9.29
C SER A 43 2.90 26.43 8.55
N PHE A 44 2.22 25.75 7.63
CA PHE A 44 2.81 24.71 6.81
C PHE A 44 3.89 25.25 5.88
N TYR A 45 3.65 26.39 5.25
CA TYR A 45 4.65 27.08 4.41
C TYR A 45 5.94 27.39 5.18
N ILE A 46 5.83 27.90 6.40
CA ILE A 46 7.03 28.16 7.25
C ILE A 46 7.74 26.83 7.57
N GLN A 47 7.03 25.76 7.86
CA GLN A 47 7.66 24.44 8.10
C GLN A 47 8.40 23.91 6.88
N GLN A 48 7.88 24.14 5.67
CA GLN A 48 8.57 23.79 4.41
C GLN A 48 9.88 24.61 4.27
N ILE A 49 9.84 25.92 4.56
CA ILE A 49 11.05 26.76 4.58
C ILE A 49 12.05 26.22 5.60
N MET A 50 11.60 25.90 6.81
CA MET A 50 12.47 25.36 7.86
C MET A 50 13.14 24.05 7.41
N TYR A 51 12.41 23.19 6.74
CA TYR A 51 12.96 21.94 6.21
C TYR A 51 14.00 22.21 5.10
N SER A 52 13.69 23.09 4.16
CA SER A 52 14.60 23.45 3.06
C SER A 52 15.92 24.05 3.53
N LYS A 53 15.91 24.69 4.70
CA LYS A 53 17.08 25.30 5.36
C LYS A 53 17.73 24.36 6.39
N ASP A 54 17.34 23.09 6.45
CA ASP A 54 17.82 22.08 7.41
C ASP A 54 17.63 22.50 8.89
N MET A 55 16.57 23.25 9.16
CA MET A 55 16.21 23.72 10.50
C MET A 55 15.36 22.71 11.29
N LEU A 56 14.81 21.66 10.65
CA LEU A 56 14.08 20.57 11.30
C LEU A 56 15.05 19.43 11.59
N GLU A 57 15.33 19.20 12.86
CA GLU A 57 16.32 18.19 13.30
C GLU A 57 15.70 17.06 14.10
N LYS A 58 14.54 17.32 14.72
CA LYS A 58 13.91 16.35 15.60
C LYS A 58 13.06 15.38 14.78
N HIS A 59 13.16 14.10 15.11
CA HIS A 59 12.32 13.03 14.60
C HIS A 59 10.82 13.43 14.48
N ALA A 60 10.25 13.97 15.58
CA ALA A 60 8.84 14.35 15.59
C ALA A 60 8.51 15.53 14.63
N GLU A 61 9.45 16.47 14.41
CA GLU A 61 9.26 17.59 13.49
C GLU A 61 9.22 17.09 12.04
N LEU A 62 10.10 16.15 11.70
CA LEU A 62 10.20 15.55 10.37
C LEU A 62 8.96 14.68 10.04
N LEU A 63 8.52 13.86 11.00
CA LEU A 63 7.29 13.10 10.84
C LEU A 63 6.06 13.99 10.68
N ARG A 64 5.97 15.06 11.49
CA ARG A 64 4.87 16.02 11.39
C ARG A 64 4.84 16.70 10.01
N LEU A 65 5.99 17.10 9.48
CA LEU A 65 6.05 17.68 8.15
C LEU A 65 5.57 16.70 7.07
N ALA A 66 6.00 15.44 7.13
CA ALA A 66 5.53 14.42 6.21
C ALA A 66 4.00 14.19 6.33
N GLN A 67 3.47 14.18 7.56
CA GLN A 67 2.02 14.06 7.79
C GLN A 67 1.25 15.27 7.22
N LEU A 68 1.78 16.48 7.32
CA LEU A 68 1.19 17.67 6.72
C LEU A 68 1.16 17.54 5.18
N TYR A 69 2.23 17.07 4.56
CA TYR A 69 2.22 16.81 3.12
C TYR A 69 1.16 15.77 2.71
N LEU A 70 0.92 14.74 3.54
CA LEU A 70 -0.17 13.77 3.29
C LEU A 70 -1.55 14.43 3.46
N TYR A 71 -1.72 15.26 4.48
CA TYR A 71 -2.97 16.00 4.72
C TYR A 71 -3.30 16.94 3.55
N TYR A 72 -2.29 17.62 3.00
CA TYR A 72 -2.43 18.48 1.82
C TYR A 72 -2.41 17.71 0.48
N GLU A 73 -2.61 16.41 0.50
CA GLU A 73 -2.69 15.55 -0.68
C GLU A 73 -1.45 15.59 -1.59
N VAL A 74 -0.28 15.76 -1.00
CA VAL A 74 1.02 15.74 -1.70
C VAL A 74 1.86 14.53 -1.25
N PRO A 75 1.36 13.28 -1.41
CA PRO A 75 1.98 12.09 -0.83
C PRO A 75 3.39 11.82 -1.37
N TYR A 76 3.67 12.20 -2.60
CA TYR A 76 5.00 12.02 -3.19
C TYR A 76 6.08 12.79 -2.42
N LYS A 77 5.81 14.04 -2.03
CA LYS A 77 6.75 14.84 -1.21
C LYS A 77 6.88 14.28 0.21
N ALA A 78 5.78 13.82 0.79
CA ALA A 78 5.81 13.14 2.08
C ALA A 78 6.75 11.92 2.04
N ALA A 79 6.62 11.09 1.01
CA ALA A 79 7.45 9.91 0.82
C ALA A 79 8.93 10.26 0.66
N LEU A 80 9.27 11.27 -0.16
CA LEU A 80 10.66 11.70 -0.33
C LEU A 80 11.30 12.18 0.98
N ILE A 81 10.53 12.90 1.82
CA ILE A 81 11.02 13.35 3.12
C ILE A 81 11.25 12.13 4.02
N LEU A 82 10.26 11.25 4.15
CA LEU A 82 10.38 10.07 5.00
C LEU A 82 11.54 9.17 4.58
N GLU A 83 11.70 8.93 3.28
CA GLU A 83 12.79 8.11 2.73
C GLU A 83 14.16 8.71 3.06
N LYS A 84 14.37 9.99 2.70
CA LYS A 84 15.60 10.71 3.00
C LYS A 84 15.96 10.71 4.48
N GLU A 85 14.97 10.95 5.33
CA GLU A 85 15.20 11.12 6.77
C GLU A 85 15.34 9.79 7.52
N LEU A 86 14.76 8.70 7.00
CA LEU A 86 15.01 7.34 7.46
C LEU A 86 16.42 6.88 7.06
N GLU A 87 16.84 7.13 5.81
CA GLU A 87 18.20 6.81 5.34
C GLU A 87 19.29 7.59 6.10
N ALA A 88 18.99 8.82 6.49
CA ALA A 88 19.86 9.67 7.29
C ALA A 88 19.81 9.38 8.80
N GLU A 89 19.05 8.38 9.24
CA GLU A 89 18.82 7.98 10.63
C GLU A 89 18.25 9.11 11.52
N ARG A 90 17.70 10.17 10.91
CA ARG A 90 17.02 11.28 11.64
C ARG A 90 15.58 10.88 12.03
N ILE A 91 14.98 9.98 11.29
CA ILE A 91 13.77 9.25 11.68
C ILE A 91 14.18 7.87 12.16
N LYS A 92 13.60 7.41 13.26
CA LYS A 92 13.95 6.13 13.88
C LYS A 92 13.60 4.94 12.99
N ASP A 93 14.47 3.92 12.99
CA ASP A 93 14.27 2.64 12.32
C ASP A 93 13.27 1.78 13.14
N GLU A 94 11.98 2.07 12.99
CA GLU A 94 10.86 1.41 13.66
C GLU A 94 9.81 1.00 12.62
N GLU A 95 9.10 -0.13 12.84
CA GLU A 95 8.04 -0.65 11.97
C GLU A 95 7.09 0.45 11.47
N LYS A 96 6.56 1.24 12.42
CA LYS A 96 5.59 2.31 12.14
C LYS A 96 6.11 3.35 11.15
N ASN A 97 7.39 3.68 11.19
CA ASN A 97 7.98 4.72 10.33
C ASN A 97 8.18 4.18 8.92
N TRP A 98 8.58 2.90 8.77
CA TRP A 98 8.63 2.22 7.49
C TRP A 98 7.24 2.03 6.89
N GLU A 99 6.25 1.72 7.72
CA GLU A 99 4.85 1.66 7.28
C GLU A 99 4.35 3.03 6.78
N GLN A 100 4.67 4.13 7.47
CA GLN A 100 4.31 5.48 7.02
C GLN A 100 4.95 5.82 5.67
N LEU A 101 6.22 5.49 5.46
CA LEU A 101 6.88 5.66 4.17
C LEU A 101 6.20 4.83 3.07
N ALA A 102 5.91 3.56 3.35
CA ALA A 102 5.20 2.70 2.42
C ALA A 102 3.82 3.27 2.07
N ASN A 103 3.06 3.75 3.07
CA ASN A 103 1.76 4.37 2.88
C ASN A 103 1.84 5.63 2.02
N ALA A 104 2.86 6.46 2.21
CA ALA A 104 3.08 7.65 1.41
C ALA A 104 3.34 7.28 -0.07
N TRP A 105 4.19 6.28 -0.33
CA TRP A 105 4.42 5.78 -1.70
C TRP A 105 3.16 5.14 -2.31
N LEU A 106 2.40 4.36 -1.54
CA LEU A 106 1.14 3.77 -1.99
C LEU A 106 0.11 4.85 -2.36
N SER A 107 0.00 5.90 -1.55
CA SER A 107 -0.88 7.05 -1.82
C SER A 107 -0.44 7.84 -3.06
N ALA A 108 0.87 7.90 -3.32
CA ALA A 108 1.44 8.46 -4.54
C ALA A 108 1.30 7.54 -5.76
N ARG A 109 0.74 6.33 -5.61
CA ARG A 109 0.65 5.25 -6.64
C ARG A 109 2.01 4.77 -7.17
N GLU A 110 3.04 4.94 -6.38
CA GLU A 110 4.41 4.50 -6.68
C GLU A 110 4.64 3.09 -6.10
N TRP A 111 3.93 2.09 -6.64
CA TRP A 111 3.87 0.74 -6.11
C TRP A 111 5.27 0.11 -5.94
N LYS A 112 6.15 0.29 -6.93
CA LYS A 112 7.52 -0.24 -6.88
C LYS A 112 8.33 0.37 -5.74
N LYS A 113 8.16 1.67 -5.49
CA LYS A 113 8.85 2.36 -4.40
C LYS A 113 8.28 2.00 -3.02
N ALA A 114 7.01 1.60 -2.96
CA ALA A 114 6.38 1.16 -1.74
C ALA A 114 6.85 -0.23 -1.27
N ILE A 115 7.31 -1.10 -2.18
CA ILE A 115 7.71 -2.48 -1.86
C ILE A 115 8.85 -2.55 -0.83
N PRO A 116 10.00 -1.85 -0.98
CA PRO A 116 11.09 -1.96 -0.03
C PRO A 116 10.71 -1.54 1.41
N PRO A 117 10.12 -0.35 1.64
CA PRO A 117 9.74 0.05 2.99
C PRO A 117 8.63 -0.83 3.57
N LEU A 118 7.67 -1.28 2.75
CA LEU A 118 6.62 -2.19 3.20
C LEU A 118 7.19 -3.57 3.58
N THR A 119 8.23 -4.04 2.88
CA THR A 119 8.94 -5.27 3.23
C THR A 119 9.61 -5.13 4.60
N LYS A 120 10.33 -4.03 4.83
CA LYS A 120 10.95 -3.76 6.12
C LYS A 120 9.93 -3.71 7.26
N ALA A 121 8.84 -2.98 7.07
CA ALA A 121 7.76 -2.92 8.06
C ALA A 121 7.16 -4.33 8.32
N ALA A 122 6.89 -5.11 7.28
CA ALA A 122 6.32 -6.46 7.42
C ALA A 122 7.26 -7.44 8.14
N GLU A 123 8.58 -7.31 7.94
CA GLU A 123 9.58 -8.12 8.64
C GLU A 123 9.68 -7.79 10.14
N MET A 124 9.42 -6.54 10.52
CA MET A 124 9.38 -6.08 11.91
C MET A 124 8.04 -6.38 12.60
N SER A 125 6.96 -6.49 11.86
CA SER A 125 5.62 -6.69 12.39
C SER A 125 5.42 -8.06 13.04
N GLU A 126 4.60 -8.14 14.07
CA GLU A 126 4.23 -9.40 14.72
C GLU A 126 3.07 -10.12 14.03
N ASP A 127 2.19 -9.38 13.33
CA ASP A 127 1.02 -9.92 12.62
C ASP A 127 1.25 -10.11 11.12
N GLY A 128 0.24 -10.67 10.43
CA GLY A 128 0.28 -10.92 9.00
C GLY A 128 -0.20 -9.75 8.12
N GLY A 129 -0.74 -8.68 8.71
CA GLY A 129 -1.41 -7.59 7.98
C GLY A 129 -0.51 -6.90 6.96
N LEU A 130 0.71 -6.53 7.36
CA LEU A 130 1.67 -5.89 6.46
C LEU A 130 2.14 -6.82 5.34
N PHE A 131 2.29 -8.13 5.60
CA PHE A 131 2.56 -9.11 4.53
C PHE A 131 1.40 -9.21 3.54
N LEU A 132 0.15 -9.10 4.01
CA LEU A 132 -1.00 -9.08 3.13
C LEU A 132 -0.98 -7.84 2.23
N ARG A 133 -0.69 -6.68 2.78
CA ARG A 133 -0.53 -5.43 2.03
C ARG A 133 0.61 -5.49 1.02
N LEU A 134 1.74 -6.08 1.40
CA LEU A 134 2.87 -6.32 0.50
C LEU A 134 2.46 -7.23 -0.66
N GLY A 135 1.71 -8.29 -0.38
CA GLY A 135 1.14 -9.17 -1.40
C GLY A 135 0.21 -8.41 -2.37
N GLN A 136 -0.65 -7.55 -1.85
CA GLN A 136 -1.53 -6.68 -2.66
C GLN A 136 -0.72 -5.69 -3.52
N THR A 137 0.37 -5.14 -2.98
CA THR A 137 1.24 -4.23 -3.74
C THR A 137 1.92 -4.95 -4.90
N TYR A 138 2.40 -6.18 -4.69
CA TYR A 138 2.91 -7.01 -5.78
C TYR A 138 1.84 -7.39 -6.81
N MET A 139 0.56 -7.51 -6.39
CA MET A 139 -0.55 -7.72 -7.35
C MET A 139 -0.76 -6.50 -8.25
N GLN A 140 -0.56 -5.27 -7.77
CA GLN A 140 -0.62 -4.06 -8.60
C GLN A 140 0.50 -4.02 -9.66
N GLU A 141 1.67 -4.57 -9.33
CA GLU A 141 2.80 -4.71 -10.24
C GLU A 141 2.74 -5.99 -11.11
N GLU A 142 1.64 -6.73 -11.04
CA GLU A 142 1.44 -8.02 -11.71
C GLU A 142 2.53 -9.08 -11.40
N ASP A 143 3.30 -8.88 -10.33
CA ASP A 143 4.25 -9.88 -9.84
C ASP A 143 3.52 -10.96 -9.01
N TRP A 144 2.80 -11.81 -9.72
CA TRP A 144 1.96 -12.86 -9.13
C TRP A 144 2.75 -13.86 -8.28
N LYS A 145 4.04 -14.02 -8.56
CA LYS A 145 4.91 -14.93 -7.79
C LYS A 145 5.18 -14.37 -6.39
N ASN A 146 5.62 -13.12 -6.30
CA ASN A 146 5.86 -12.48 -5.03
C ASN A 146 4.57 -12.13 -4.29
N ALA A 147 3.50 -11.80 -5.02
CA ALA A 147 2.15 -11.65 -4.45
C ALA A 147 1.70 -12.92 -3.72
N GLU A 148 1.76 -14.09 -4.38
CA GLU A 148 1.40 -15.38 -3.75
C GLU A 148 2.26 -15.67 -2.51
N LYS A 149 3.58 -15.46 -2.63
CA LYS A 149 4.52 -15.67 -1.53
C LYS A 149 4.10 -14.89 -0.29
N ASN A 150 3.86 -13.59 -0.43
CA ASN A 150 3.56 -12.71 0.69
C ASN A 150 2.16 -12.92 1.26
N ILE A 151 1.14 -13.17 0.42
CA ILE A 151 -0.22 -13.53 0.89
C ILE A 151 -0.19 -14.84 1.69
N ARG A 152 0.59 -15.83 1.27
CA ARG A 152 0.77 -17.08 2.03
C ARG A 152 1.48 -16.85 3.36
N TYR A 153 2.48 -15.95 3.41
CA TYR A 153 3.12 -15.55 4.67
C TYR A 153 2.12 -14.88 5.59
N ALA A 154 1.30 -13.97 5.08
CA ALA A 154 0.24 -13.31 5.84
C ALA A 154 -0.72 -14.33 6.48
N ILE A 155 -1.24 -15.28 5.68
CA ILE A 155 -2.14 -16.32 6.17
C ILE A 155 -1.47 -17.22 7.22
N LYS A 156 -0.19 -17.57 7.02
CA LYS A 156 0.57 -18.41 7.95
C LYS A 156 0.85 -17.69 9.27
N LYS A 157 1.17 -16.41 9.21
CA LYS A 157 1.49 -15.58 10.38
C LYS A 157 0.24 -15.34 11.23
N GLY A 158 -0.91 -15.16 10.59
CA GLY A 158 -2.20 -14.99 11.26
C GLY A 158 -2.45 -13.54 11.69
N ASP A 159 -3.33 -13.37 12.65
CA ASP A 159 -3.77 -12.09 13.21
C ASP A 159 -4.17 -11.06 12.14
N LEU A 160 -4.94 -11.57 11.15
CA LEU A 160 -5.47 -10.78 10.07
C LEU A 160 -6.86 -10.24 10.44
N ASP A 161 -7.09 -8.95 10.23
CA ASP A 161 -8.42 -8.34 10.39
C ASP A 161 -9.49 -9.04 9.54
N ASN A 162 -9.09 -9.51 8.36
CA ASN A 162 -9.96 -10.22 7.43
C ASN A 162 -9.26 -11.41 6.78
N PRO A 163 -9.26 -12.57 7.45
CA PRO A 163 -8.66 -13.79 6.91
C PRO A 163 -9.34 -14.28 5.62
N GLY A 164 -10.65 -14.09 5.48
CA GLY A 164 -11.41 -14.44 4.29
C GLY A 164 -10.92 -13.70 3.05
N ARG A 165 -10.62 -12.41 3.20
CA ARG A 165 -10.03 -11.59 2.15
C ARG A 165 -8.65 -12.09 1.73
N ALA A 166 -7.82 -12.51 2.67
CA ALA A 166 -6.50 -13.06 2.35
C ALA A 166 -6.61 -14.34 1.49
N TRP A 167 -7.54 -15.23 1.80
CA TRP A 167 -7.83 -16.42 0.99
C TRP A 167 -8.38 -16.05 -0.39
N LEU A 168 -9.26 -15.06 -0.48
CA LEU A 168 -9.79 -14.56 -1.76
C LEU A 168 -8.65 -14.04 -2.66
N LEU A 169 -7.79 -13.19 -2.11
CA LEU A 169 -6.63 -12.63 -2.83
C LEU A 169 -5.65 -13.72 -3.27
N LEU A 170 -5.43 -14.74 -2.44
CA LEU A 170 -4.63 -15.91 -2.81
C LEU A 170 -5.23 -16.64 -4.01
N GLY A 171 -6.54 -16.84 -4.01
CA GLY A 171 -7.27 -17.42 -5.14
C GLY A 171 -7.13 -16.62 -6.42
N ILE A 172 -7.34 -15.30 -6.34
CA ILE A 172 -7.17 -14.38 -7.48
C ILE A 172 -5.75 -14.45 -8.03
N THR A 173 -4.75 -14.34 -7.15
CA THR A 173 -3.33 -14.38 -7.52
C THR A 173 -2.98 -15.67 -8.26
N ARG A 174 -3.43 -16.82 -7.77
CA ARG A 174 -3.21 -18.12 -8.41
C ARG A 174 -3.91 -18.24 -9.75
N ASN A 175 -5.15 -17.76 -9.84
CA ASN A 175 -5.88 -17.76 -11.11
C ASN A 175 -5.17 -16.92 -12.18
N LYS A 176 -4.58 -15.79 -11.80
CA LYS A 176 -3.77 -14.95 -12.70
C LYS A 176 -2.47 -15.60 -13.17
N LYS A 177 -1.93 -16.55 -12.43
CA LYS A 177 -0.74 -17.34 -12.83
C LYS A 177 -1.03 -18.34 -13.95
N GLY A 178 -2.28 -18.59 -14.26
CA GLY A 178 -2.71 -19.42 -15.40
C GLY A 178 -3.28 -20.79 -15.01
N ILE A 179 -3.63 -21.56 -16.05
CA ILE A 179 -4.42 -22.82 -15.95
C ILE A 179 -3.81 -23.82 -14.97
N LYS A 180 -2.49 -23.96 -14.93
CA LYS A 180 -1.80 -24.89 -14.02
C LYS A 180 -2.10 -24.63 -12.54
N PHE A 181 -2.53 -23.44 -12.20
CA PHE A 181 -2.81 -23.02 -10.83
C PHE A 181 -4.31 -23.00 -10.48
N GLU A 182 -5.21 -23.31 -11.43
CA GLU A 182 -6.66 -23.21 -11.21
C GLU A 182 -7.17 -24.06 -10.07
N ASN A 183 -6.71 -25.30 -9.93
CA ASN A 183 -7.11 -26.16 -8.80
C ASN A 183 -6.67 -25.58 -7.46
N SER A 184 -5.47 -24.98 -7.40
CA SER A 184 -4.99 -24.33 -6.19
C SER A 184 -5.68 -22.99 -5.94
N ALA A 185 -6.13 -22.29 -6.99
CA ALA A 185 -6.98 -21.10 -6.88
C ALA A 185 -8.37 -21.48 -6.36
N LEU A 186 -8.98 -22.52 -6.92
CA LEU A 186 -10.27 -23.05 -6.48
C LEU A 186 -10.25 -23.43 -4.98
N PHE A 187 -9.19 -24.12 -4.53
CA PHE A 187 -9.00 -24.40 -3.11
C PHE A 187 -9.01 -23.12 -2.26
N ALA A 188 -8.28 -22.09 -2.67
CA ALA A 188 -8.21 -20.83 -1.93
C ALA A 188 -9.57 -20.12 -1.90
N PHE A 189 -10.30 -20.08 -3.00
CA PHE A 189 -11.67 -19.54 -3.05
C PHE A 189 -12.63 -20.33 -2.15
N LYS A 190 -12.58 -21.67 -2.17
CA LYS A 190 -13.38 -22.52 -1.27
C LYS A 190 -13.04 -22.28 0.21
N ARG A 191 -11.79 -21.98 0.55
CA ARG A 191 -11.42 -21.56 1.91
C ARG A 191 -12.03 -20.21 2.27
N SER A 192 -12.07 -19.27 1.32
CA SER A 192 -12.66 -17.95 1.50
C SER A 192 -14.19 -17.99 1.71
N THR A 193 -14.91 -18.98 1.15
CA THR A 193 -16.36 -19.11 1.37
C THR A 193 -16.74 -19.46 2.81
N GLY A 194 -15.80 -19.85 3.65
CA GLY A 194 -16.02 -20.08 5.08
C GLY A 194 -16.04 -18.81 5.93
N TYR A 195 -15.95 -17.63 5.31
CA TYR A 195 -16.00 -16.33 5.96
C TYR A 195 -17.16 -15.52 5.38
N ASP A 196 -18.12 -15.15 6.23
CA ASP A 196 -19.40 -14.53 5.82
C ASP A 196 -19.23 -13.30 4.96
N ASP A 197 -18.26 -12.45 5.28
CA ASP A 197 -17.95 -11.21 4.57
C ASP A 197 -17.37 -11.42 3.16
N MET A 198 -16.79 -12.59 2.87
CA MET A 198 -16.21 -12.94 1.58
C MET A 198 -16.96 -14.06 0.84
N GLU A 199 -17.97 -14.68 1.47
CA GLU A 199 -18.67 -15.83 0.94
C GLU A 199 -19.23 -15.59 -0.47
N ALA A 200 -19.94 -14.49 -0.67
CA ALA A 200 -20.60 -14.18 -1.94
C ALA A 200 -19.59 -14.01 -3.09
N ASP A 201 -18.51 -13.28 -2.85
CA ASP A 201 -17.47 -13.03 -3.84
C ASP A 201 -16.68 -14.32 -4.15
N ALA A 202 -16.33 -15.07 -3.12
CA ALA A 202 -15.63 -16.33 -3.27
C ALA A 202 -16.46 -17.36 -4.04
N ARG A 203 -17.77 -17.48 -3.76
CA ARG A 203 -18.68 -18.35 -4.50
C ARG A 203 -18.81 -17.99 -5.98
N ARG A 204 -18.77 -16.68 -6.33
CA ARG A 204 -18.75 -16.25 -7.73
C ARG A 204 -17.49 -16.77 -8.44
N TRP A 205 -16.33 -16.65 -7.81
CA TRP A 205 -15.07 -17.15 -8.35
C TRP A 205 -15.06 -18.67 -8.49
N VAL A 206 -15.57 -19.40 -7.50
CA VAL A 206 -15.72 -20.87 -7.58
C VAL A 206 -16.53 -21.26 -8.81
N LYS A 207 -17.72 -20.68 -8.98
CA LYS A 207 -18.58 -20.95 -10.16
C LYS A 207 -17.89 -20.66 -11.48
N VAL A 208 -17.17 -19.53 -11.57
CA VAL A 208 -16.46 -19.14 -12.80
C VAL A 208 -15.38 -20.15 -13.15
N ILE A 209 -14.60 -20.62 -12.18
CA ILE A 209 -13.51 -21.57 -12.45
C ILE A 209 -14.09 -22.96 -12.78
N GLU A 210 -15.07 -23.44 -12.01
CA GLU A 210 -15.72 -24.73 -12.27
C GLU A 210 -16.37 -24.75 -13.65
N ALA A 211 -17.05 -23.69 -14.08
CA ALA A 211 -17.61 -23.55 -15.41
C ALA A 211 -16.53 -23.57 -16.53
N LYS A 212 -15.41 -22.91 -16.32
CA LYS A 212 -14.29 -22.96 -17.27
C LYS A 212 -13.68 -24.36 -17.37
N GLN A 213 -13.54 -25.05 -16.26
CA GLN A 213 -13.03 -26.42 -16.24
C GLN A 213 -13.98 -27.37 -16.96
N ALA A 214 -15.27 -27.29 -16.67
CA ALA A 214 -16.30 -28.11 -17.33
C ALA A 214 -16.34 -27.86 -18.84
N ARG A 215 -16.23 -26.60 -19.29
CA ARG A 215 -16.20 -26.30 -20.73
C ARG A 215 -14.98 -26.92 -21.41
N ARG A 216 -13.77 -26.77 -20.84
CA ARG A 216 -12.56 -27.38 -21.41
C ARG A 216 -12.63 -28.89 -21.47
N GLU A 217 -13.24 -29.49 -20.45
CA GLU A 217 -13.44 -30.94 -20.45
C GLU A 217 -14.41 -31.37 -21.55
N ALA A 218 -15.51 -30.66 -21.76
CA ALA A 218 -16.45 -30.92 -22.86
C ALA A 218 -15.76 -30.70 -24.23
N ASP A 219 -14.99 -29.65 -24.41
CA ASP A 219 -14.25 -29.39 -25.64
C ASP A 219 -13.22 -30.51 -25.93
N ARG A 220 -12.54 -31.04 -24.89
CA ARG A 220 -11.61 -32.16 -25.02
C ARG A 220 -12.33 -33.45 -25.45
N LEU A 221 -13.43 -33.77 -24.78
CA LEU A 221 -14.23 -35.00 -25.12
C LEU A 221 -14.79 -34.91 -26.53
N ALA A 222 -15.23 -33.72 -26.96
CA ALA A 222 -15.71 -33.53 -28.34
C ALA A 222 -14.59 -33.71 -29.37
N ALA A 223 -13.39 -33.23 -29.09
CA ALA A 223 -12.23 -33.43 -29.95
C ALA A 223 -11.81 -34.90 -30.04
N GLU A 224 -11.76 -35.60 -28.90
CA GLU A 224 -11.46 -37.04 -28.85
C GLU A 224 -12.51 -37.88 -29.63
N ALA A 225 -13.80 -37.51 -29.53
CA ALA A 225 -14.85 -38.17 -30.29
C ALA A 225 -14.69 -37.96 -31.81
N ALA A 226 -14.40 -36.73 -32.24
CA ALA A 226 -14.19 -36.42 -33.64
C ALA A 226 -12.95 -37.15 -34.22
N GLU A 227 -11.87 -37.25 -33.45
CA GLU A 227 -10.70 -38.05 -33.86
C GLU A 227 -10.99 -39.53 -33.98
N ALA A 228 -11.82 -40.10 -33.09
CA ALA A 228 -12.22 -41.48 -33.12
C ALA A 228 -13.10 -41.80 -34.36
N GLU A 229 -14.03 -40.88 -34.72
CA GLU A 229 -14.85 -41.02 -35.94
C GLU A 229 -13.98 -41.01 -37.21
N LEU A 230 -13.02 -40.08 -37.30
CA LEU A 230 -12.07 -39.99 -38.43
C LEU A 230 -11.20 -41.27 -38.55
N ALA A 231 -10.79 -41.86 -37.41
CA ALA A 231 -10.00 -43.08 -37.41
C ALA A 231 -10.80 -44.30 -37.91
N ASP A 232 -12.09 -44.37 -37.53
CA ASP A 232 -12.98 -45.45 -37.97
C ASP A 232 -13.30 -45.40 -39.47
N ASP A 233 -13.56 -44.21 -40.00
CA ASP A 233 -13.75 -43.98 -41.45
C ASP A 233 -12.50 -44.34 -42.27
N THR A 234 -11.31 -44.18 -41.74
CA THR A 234 -10.06 -44.52 -42.44
C THR A 234 -9.84 -46.02 -42.55
N ILE A 235 -10.43 -46.82 -41.68
CA ILE A 235 -10.34 -48.27 -41.68
C ILE A 235 -11.27 -48.87 -42.77
N TYR A 236 -12.36 -48.20 -43.10
CA TYR A 236 -13.31 -48.71 -44.12
C TYR A 236 -12.91 -48.35 -45.57
N PHE A 237 -11.93 -47.50 -45.80
CA PHE A 237 -11.48 -47.09 -47.13
C PHE A 237 -10.11 -47.67 -47.56
N ASN A 238 -9.51 -48.60 -46.80
CA ASN A 238 -8.32 -49.36 -47.12
C ASN A 238 -8.67 -50.85 -47.24
#